data_5f0d19a5d7c8fcff9ff2ef9c2d8ad9a0
#
_entry.id   5f0d19a5d7c8fcff9ff2ef9c2d8ad9a0
#
_cell.length_a   1.000
_cell.length_b   1.000
_cell.length_c   1.000
_cell.angle_alpha   90.00
_cell.angle_beta   90.00
_cell.angle_gamma   90.00
#
_symmetry.space_group_name_H-M   'P 1'
#
loop_
_entity.id
_entity.type
_entity.pdbx_description
1 polymer ?
#
loop_
_entity_poly.entity_id
_entity_poly.type
_entity_poly.pdbx_seq_one_letter_code
_entity_poly.pdbx_strand_id
1 'polypeptide(L)'
;MELAPGIPPATPLLENIMSRITIPAREAAPAASQPLLDAVEQSLGSIPNLFRLIALSPVALEAYLGQNGLLAKTLSVKTRERIALAVAQVNGCDYCLSAHTYLGLNLAGLDDEEIALNRNGHSNDPKADAAVSFAAKVARERGRVDNADVAALRAAGYDDSKIVEIVALVAESSFTNFLNNVVQTEVDFPAVSAADLAEVA
;
A
#
# COMPACT_ATOMS: atom_id res chain seq x y z
N MET A 1 9.64 -14.51 -15.52
CA MET A 1 9.15 -13.72 -14.38
C MET A 1 10.39 -13.31 -13.61
N GLU A 2 10.86 -12.10 -13.88
CA GLU A 2 12.06 -11.56 -13.25
C GLU A 2 11.73 -11.28 -11.78
N LEU A 3 12.53 -11.86 -10.89
CA LEU A 3 12.40 -11.62 -9.44
C LEU A 3 12.65 -10.13 -9.19
N ALA A 4 11.76 -9.50 -8.43
CA ALA A 4 11.98 -8.15 -7.97
C ALA A 4 13.35 -8.07 -7.25
N PRO A 5 14.13 -6.99 -7.45
CA PRO A 5 15.38 -6.83 -6.74
C PRO A 5 15.12 -6.87 -5.23
N GLY A 6 15.92 -7.63 -4.49
CA GLY A 6 15.77 -7.79 -3.06
C GLY A 6 15.70 -6.42 -2.35
N ILE A 7 14.84 -6.31 -1.34
CA ILE A 7 14.66 -5.07 -0.56
C ILE A 7 16.01 -4.70 0.06
N PRO A 8 16.56 -3.49 -0.21
CA PRO A 8 17.83 -3.07 0.36
C PRO A 8 17.70 -2.89 1.89
N PRO A 9 18.80 -3.05 2.65
CA PRO A 9 18.77 -2.78 4.08
C PRO A 9 18.42 -1.31 4.34
N ALA A 10 17.53 -1.08 5.31
CA ALA A 10 17.09 0.25 5.71
C ALA A 10 18.30 1.10 6.15
N THR A 11 18.38 2.33 5.65
CA THR A 11 19.33 3.31 6.18
C THR A 11 18.76 3.86 7.49
N PRO A 12 19.49 3.79 8.62
CA PRO A 12 18.96 4.28 9.88
C PRO A 12 18.94 5.82 9.88
N LEU A 13 17.79 6.39 9.60
CA LEU A 13 17.51 7.80 9.87
C LEU A 13 16.23 7.85 10.70
N LEU A 14 16.35 8.34 11.88
CA LEU A 14 15.40 8.66 12.94
C LEU A 14 15.58 7.77 14.17
N GLU A 15 15.42 8.40 15.33
CA GLU A 15 15.47 7.76 16.65
C GLU A 15 14.73 6.42 16.61
N ASN A 16 15.34 5.39 17.12
CA ASN A 16 14.87 4.00 17.13
C ASN A 16 13.48 3.92 17.79
N ILE A 17 12.41 4.25 17.03
CA ILE A 17 11.03 4.07 17.49
C ILE A 17 10.77 2.57 17.42
N MET A 18 10.97 1.90 18.54
CA MET A 18 10.60 0.48 18.66
C MET A 18 9.09 0.34 18.44
N SER A 19 8.71 -0.58 17.57
CA SER A 19 7.29 -0.93 17.36
C SER A 19 6.59 -1.22 18.70
N ARG A 20 5.37 -0.71 18.87
CA ARG A 20 4.56 -0.89 20.11
C ARG A 20 4.22 -2.35 20.40
N ILE A 21 4.27 -3.20 19.39
CA ILE A 21 4.10 -4.64 19.47
C ILE A 21 5.38 -5.26 18.93
N THR A 22 5.93 -6.24 19.65
CA THR A 22 7.11 -6.97 19.17
C THR A 22 6.78 -7.73 17.88
N ILE A 23 7.51 -7.42 16.83
CA ILE A 23 7.38 -8.09 15.53
C ILE A 23 8.21 -9.36 15.58
N PRO A 24 7.61 -10.55 15.45
CA PRO A 24 8.36 -11.81 15.59
C PRO A 24 9.26 -12.05 14.37
N ALA A 25 10.37 -12.74 14.59
CA ALA A 25 11.04 -13.43 13.49
C ALA A 25 10.12 -14.54 12.94
N ARG A 26 10.37 -14.98 11.70
CA ARG A 26 9.55 -16.00 11.03
C ARG A 26 9.38 -17.26 11.90
N GLU A 27 10.45 -17.72 12.54
CA GLU A 27 10.48 -18.93 13.38
C GLU A 27 9.72 -18.77 14.71
N ALA A 28 9.59 -17.54 15.18
CA ALA A 28 8.85 -17.19 16.39
C ALA A 28 7.37 -16.86 16.12
N ALA A 29 6.96 -16.77 14.86
CA ALA A 29 5.57 -16.56 14.49
C ALA A 29 4.74 -17.82 14.79
N PRO A 30 3.41 -17.69 15.05
CA PRO A 30 2.52 -18.84 15.20
C PRO A 30 2.72 -19.88 14.10
N ALA A 31 2.74 -21.16 14.45
CA ALA A 31 3.03 -22.25 13.51
C ALA A 31 2.13 -22.23 12.25
N ALA A 32 0.86 -21.84 12.40
CA ALA A 32 -0.07 -21.71 11.27
C ALA A 32 0.26 -20.53 10.34
N SER A 33 0.99 -19.52 10.80
CA SER A 33 1.42 -18.38 9.96
C SER A 33 2.71 -18.68 9.19
N GLN A 34 3.54 -19.61 9.65
CA GLN A 34 4.86 -19.83 9.06
C GLN A 34 4.81 -20.22 7.58
N PRO A 35 3.95 -21.16 7.11
CA PRO A 35 3.83 -21.45 5.69
C PRO A 35 3.37 -20.27 4.84
N LEU A 36 2.55 -19.38 5.42
CA LEU A 36 2.08 -18.17 4.74
C LEU A 36 3.23 -17.16 4.59
N LEU A 37 4.07 -17.02 5.61
CA LEU A 37 5.27 -16.18 5.56
C LEU A 37 6.29 -16.74 4.55
N ASP A 38 6.45 -18.06 4.45
CA ASP A 38 7.30 -18.70 3.44
C ASP A 38 6.84 -18.38 2.00
N ALA A 39 5.52 -18.33 1.78
CA ALA A 39 4.96 -17.94 0.49
C ALA A 39 5.20 -16.44 0.19
N VAL A 40 5.16 -15.57 1.21
CA VAL A 40 5.53 -14.15 1.06
C VAL A 40 7.00 -14.01 0.69
N GLU A 41 7.90 -14.70 1.39
CA GLU A 41 9.33 -14.69 1.09
C GLU A 41 9.63 -15.16 -0.32
N GLN A 42 8.99 -16.25 -0.76
CA GLN A 42 9.12 -16.75 -2.11
C GLN A 42 8.67 -15.76 -3.19
N SER A 43 7.65 -14.95 -2.88
CA SER A 43 7.08 -13.96 -3.81
C SER A 43 7.87 -12.65 -3.85
N LEU A 44 8.36 -12.16 -2.69
CA LEU A 44 8.98 -10.84 -2.54
C LEU A 44 10.50 -10.89 -2.35
N GLY A 45 11.07 -12.07 -2.15
CA GLY A 45 12.49 -12.25 -1.84
C GLY A 45 12.88 -11.95 -0.39
N SER A 46 11.94 -11.49 0.42
CA SER A 46 12.09 -11.23 1.86
C SER A 46 10.72 -11.21 2.52
N ILE A 47 10.69 -11.14 3.87
CA ILE A 47 9.44 -11.00 4.64
C ILE A 47 9.42 -9.62 5.30
N PRO A 48 8.75 -8.61 4.70
CA PRO A 48 8.63 -7.29 5.29
C PRO A 48 7.97 -7.31 6.68
N ASN A 49 8.31 -6.34 7.52
CA ASN A 49 7.82 -6.20 8.88
C ASN A 49 6.30 -6.23 9.00
N LEU A 50 5.59 -5.63 8.04
CA LEU A 50 4.14 -5.69 7.97
C LEU A 50 3.60 -7.13 7.98
N PHE A 51 4.17 -8.02 7.16
CA PHE A 51 3.69 -9.41 7.09
C PHE A 51 4.02 -10.18 8.37
N ARG A 52 5.21 -9.95 8.95
CA ARG A 52 5.57 -10.53 10.24
C ARG A 52 4.66 -10.05 11.37
N LEU A 53 4.25 -8.77 11.32
CA LEU A 53 3.29 -8.19 12.26
C LEU A 53 1.91 -8.84 12.11
N ILE A 54 1.36 -8.91 10.88
CA ILE A 54 0.05 -9.53 10.64
C ILE A 54 0.08 -11.02 11.01
N ALA A 55 1.23 -11.69 10.86
CA ALA A 55 1.42 -13.09 11.18
C ALA A 55 1.22 -13.45 12.67
N LEU A 56 1.18 -12.46 13.56
CA LEU A 56 0.74 -12.67 14.95
C LEU A 56 -0.68 -13.25 15.03
N SER A 57 -1.50 -13.00 14.00
CA SER A 57 -2.81 -13.62 13.80
C SER A 57 -2.84 -14.39 12.49
N PRO A 58 -2.79 -15.73 12.52
CA PRO A 58 -2.87 -16.54 11.30
C PRO A 58 -4.11 -16.24 10.45
N VAL A 59 -5.26 -16.00 11.11
CA VAL A 59 -6.52 -15.66 10.44
C VAL A 59 -6.43 -14.31 9.72
N ALA A 60 -5.82 -13.30 10.37
CA ALA A 60 -5.66 -11.98 9.74
C ALA A 60 -4.68 -12.05 8.55
N LEU A 61 -3.60 -12.83 8.67
CA LEU A 61 -2.63 -13.00 7.59
C LEU A 61 -3.26 -13.72 6.40
N GLU A 62 -3.99 -14.81 6.61
CA GLU A 62 -4.66 -15.56 5.56
C GLU A 62 -5.71 -14.69 4.84
N ALA A 63 -6.53 -13.95 5.59
CA ALA A 63 -7.53 -13.04 5.03
C ALA A 63 -6.88 -11.93 4.18
N TYR A 64 -5.82 -11.31 4.70
CA TYR A 64 -5.10 -10.25 3.99
C TYR A 64 -4.44 -10.77 2.70
N LEU A 65 -3.70 -11.88 2.78
CA LEU A 65 -3.07 -12.48 1.61
C LEU A 65 -4.09 -12.94 0.56
N GLY A 66 -5.22 -13.47 1.00
CA GLY A 66 -6.33 -13.87 0.12
C GLY A 66 -6.91 -12.68 -0.63
N GLN A 67 -7.22 -11.58 0.07
CA GLN A 67 -7.73 -10.36 -0.54
C GLN A 67 -6.69 -9.75 -1.50
N ASN A 68 -5.46 -9.57 -1.04
CA ASN A 68 -4.37 -9.01 -1.83
C ASN A 68 -4.13 -9.81 -3.14
N GLY A 69 -4.06 -11.15 -3.05
CA GLY A 69 -3.87 -12.01 -4.21
C GLY A 69 -5.02 -11.97 -5.22
N LEU A 70 -6.26 -11.73 -4.77
CA LEU A 70 -7.42 -11.55 -5.66
C LEU A 70 -7.42 -10.17 -6.29
N LEU A 71 -7.22 -9.11 -5.52
CA LEU A 71 -7.18 -7.73 -6.01
C LEU A 71 -5.98 -7.47 -6.93
N ALA A 72 -4.88 -8.20 -6.76
CA ALA A 72 -3.74 -8.14 -7.66
C ALA A 72 -4.08 -8.47 -9.13
N LYS A 73 -5.20 -9.14 -9.37
CA LYS A 73 -5.65 -9.55 -10.72
C LYS A 73 -6.62 -8.54 -11.37
N THR A 74 -6.98 -7.47 -10.69
CA THR A 74 -8.06 -6.56 -11.12
C THR A 74 -7.55 -5.39 -11.95
N LEU A 75 -6.78 -4.49 -11.36
CA LEU A 75 -6.17 -3.34 -12.02
C LEU A 75 -4.69 -3.61 -12.32
N SER A 76 -4.09 -2.81 -13.19
CA SER A 76 -2.65 -2.90 -13.44
C SER A 76 -1.85 -2.65 -12.16
N VAL A 77 -0.66 -3.24 -12.03
CA VAL A 77 0.24 -2.98 -10.90
C VAL A 77 0.47 -1.49 -10.72
N LYS A 78 0.69 -0.77 -11.83
CA LYS A 78 0.89 0.67 -11.85
C LYS A 78 -0.28 1.44 -11.22
N THR A 79 -1.52 1.10 -11.57
CA THR A 79 -2.71 1.75 -11.00
C THR A 79 -2.90 1.41 -9.53
N ARG A 80 -2.61 0.18 -9.11
CA ARG A 80 -2.69 -0.22 -7.70
C ARG A 80 -1.68 0.51 -6.82
N GLU A 81 -0.41 0.64 -7.27
CA GLU A 81 0.60 1.39 -6.53
C GLU A 81 0.24 2.87 -6.40
N ARG A 82 -0.29 3.49 -7.47
CA ARG A 82 -0.78 4.87 -7.46
C ARG A 82 -1.88 5.07 -6.40
N ILE A 83 -2.87 4.18 -6.36
CA ILE A 83 -3.96 4.20 -5.38
C ILE A 83 -3.40 4.01 -3.96
N ALA A 84 -2.50 3.06 -3.77
CA ALA A 84 -1.90 2.79 -2.47
C ALA A 84 -1.10 3.98 -1.91
N LEU A 85 -0.34 4.68 -2.77
CA LEU A 85 0.37 5.93 -2.41
C LEU A 85 -0.61 7.01 -1.95
N ALA A 86 -1.68 7.25 -2.71
CA ALA A 86 -2.68 8.24 -2.36
C ALA A 86 -3.37 7.93 -1.02
N VAL A 87 -3.77 6.68 -0.81
CA VAL A 87 -4.42 6.24 0.44
C VAL A 87 -3.46 6.29 1.62
N ALA A 88 -2.20 5.88 1.44
CA ALA A 88 -1.18 5.93 2.47
C ALA A 88 -0.89 7.38 2.90
N GLN A 89 -0.84 8.32 1.95
CA GLN A 89 -0.67 9.74 2.25
C GLN A 89 -1.85 10.31 3.03
N VAL A 90 -3.09 10.03 2.62
CA VAL A 90 -4.31 10.46 3.34
C VAL A 90 -4.33 9.92 4.77
N ASN A 91 -3.89 8.68 4.98
CA ASN A 91 -3.88 8.03 6.29
C ASN A 91 -2.61 8.34 7.12
N GLY A 92 -1.64 9.08 6.57
CA GLY A 92 -0.39 9.42 7.26
C GLY A 92 0.44 8.21 7.65
N CYS A 93 0.59 7.22 6.74
CA CYS A 93 1.32 5.98 7.03
C CYS A 93 2.72 6.00 6.41
N ASP A 94 3.74 6.38 7.20
CA ASP A 94 5.13 6.43 6.73
C ASP A 94 5.65 5.07 6.26
N TYR A 95 5.31 3.99 6.96
CA TYR A 95 5.66 2.64 6.54
C TYR A 95 5.11 2.33 5.13
N CYS A 96 3.83 2.61 4.92
CA CYS A 96 3.17 2.29 3.66
C CYS A 96 3.65 3.20 2.52
N LEU A 97 3.91 4.48 2.79
CA LEU A 97 4.52 5.39 1.82
C LEU A 97 5.91 4.89 1.41
N SER A 98 6.74 4.48 2.37
CA SER A 98 8.08 3.93 2.10
C SER A 98 7.99 2.67 1.22
N ALA A 99 7.13 1.72 1.58
CA ALA A 99 6.93 0.49 0.83
C ALA A 99 6.41 0.76 -0.60
N HIS A 100 5.34 1.56 -0.75
CA HIS A 100 4.73 1.82 -2.06
C HIS A 100 5.56 2.77 -2.93
N THR A 101 6.36 3.67 -2.37
CA THR A 101 7.38 4.41 -3.12
C THR A 101 8.41 3.45 -3.70
N TYR A 102 8.95 2.55 -2.89
CA TYR A 102 9.92 1.55 -3.35
C TYR A 102 9.34 0.63 -4.44
N LEU A 103 8.13 0.10 -4.23
CA LEU A 103 7.45 -0.76 -5.19
C LEU A 103 7.04 0.01 -6.46
N GLY A 104 6.61 1.24 -6.32
CA GLY A 104 6.28 2.14 -7.43
C GLY A 104 7.46 2.33 -8.37
N LEU A 105 8.63 2.68 -7.84
CA LEU A 105 9.85 2.90 -8.60
C LEU A 105 10.39 1.59 -9.21
N ASN A 106 10.49 0.51 -8.44
CA ASN A 106 11.24 -0.68 -8.81
C ASN A 106 10.39 -1.77 -9.50
N LEU A 107 9.08 -1.81 -9.26
CA LEU A 107 8.19 -2.83 -9.79
C LEU A 107 7.16 -2.26 -10.77
N ALA A 108 6.54 -1.13 -10.44
CA ALA A 108 5.48 -0.55 -11.27
C ALA A 108 6.01 0.38 -12.36
N GLY A 109 7.29 0.80 -12.33
CA GLY A 109 7.90 1.71 -13.28
C GLY A 109 7.25 3.09 -13.24
N LEU A 110 6.95 3.58 -12.03
CA LEU A 110 6.65 4.98 -11.76
C LEU A 110 7.97 5.74 -11.64
N ASP A 111 7.93 7.05 -11.87
CA ASP A 111 9.01 7.97 -11.57
C ASP A 111 8.70 8.84 -10.34
N ASP A 112 9.66 9.61 -9.88
CA ASP A 112 9.52 10.44 -8.68
C ASP A 112 8.42 11.51 -8.84
N GLU A 113 8.25 12.06 -10.05
CA GLU A 113 7.20 13.06 -10.35
C GLU A 113 5.81 12.44 -10.21
N GLU A 114 5.59 11.27 -10.80
CA GLU A 114 4.32 10.54 -10.69
C GLU A 114 4.04 10.12 -9.25
N ILE A 115 5.04 9.68 -8.49
CA ILE A 115 4.89 9.35 -7.07
C ILE A 115 4.46 10.58 -6.26
N ALA A 116 5.05 11.75 -6.52
CA ALA A 116 4.64 12.99 -5.87
C ALA A 116 3.20 13.37 -6.21
N LEU A 117 2.79 13.25 -7.49
CA LEU A 117 1.41 13.45 -7.92
C LEU A 117 0.46 12.48 -7.20
N ASN A 118 0.79 11.20 -7.16
CA ASN A 118 -0.07 10.18 -6.54
C ASN A 118 -0.25 10.43 -5.04
N ARG A 119 0.78 10.84 -4.31
CA ARG A 119 0.68 11.26 -2.92
C ARG A 119 -0.27 12.45 -2.74
N ASN A 120 -0.30 13.37 -3.71
CA ASN A 120 -1.25 14.49 -3.74
C ASN A 120 -2.66 14.11 -4.21
N GLY A 121 -2.92 12.85 -4.52
CA GLY A 121 -4.22 12.35 -5.00
C GLY A 121 -4.45 12.56 -6.49
N HIS A 122 -3.37 12.69 -7.28
CA HIS A 122 -3.39 12.94 -8.73
C HIS A 122 -2.48 11.98 -9.49
N SER A 123 -2.53 12.02 -10.82
CA SER A 123 -1.68 11.26 -11.73
C SER A 123 -1.50 12.02 -13.05
N ASN A 124 -0.34 11.83 -13.71
CA ASN A 124 -0.09 12.35 -15.04
C ASN A 124 -0.83 11.56 -16.15
N ASP A 125 -1.37 10.37 -15.83
CA ASP A 125 -2.23 9.58 -16.71
C ASP A 125 -3.70 9.92 -16.42
N PRO A 126 -4.45 10.53 -17.38
CA PRO A 126 -5.81 11.01 -17.14
C PRO A 126 -6.80 9.93 -16.66
N LYS A 127 -6.60 8.67 -17.10
CA LYS A 127 -7.44 7.57 -16.64
C LYS A 127 -7.09 7.19 -15.22
N ALA A 128 -5.81 7.09 -14.89
CA ALA A 128 -5.37 6.79 -13.55
C ALA A 128 -5.69 7.92 -12.58
N ASP A 129 -5.62 9.19 -13.02
CA ASP A 129 -5.96 10.36 -12.21
C ASP A 129 -7.37 10.26 -11.63
N ALA A 130 -8.35 9.87 -12.44
CA ALA A 130 -9.72 9.65 -11.95
C ALA A 130 -9.80 8.59 -10.85
N ALA A 131 -9.04 7.50 -10.97
CA ALA A 131 -9.02 6.43 -9.96
C ALA A 131 -8.28 6.86 -8.68
N VAL A 132 -7.15 7.55 -8.82
CA VAL A 132 -6.32 8.03 -7.70
C VAL A 132 -7.07 9.09 -6.91
N SER A 133 -7.64 10.09 -7.59
CA SER A 133 -8.43 11.16 -6.96
C SER A 133 -9.65 10.60 -6.24
N PHE A 134 -10.35 9.65 -6.86
CA PHE A 134 -11.48 8.97 -6.24
C PHE A 134 -11.04 8.18 -5.00
N ALA A 135 -9.97 7.40 -5.09
CA ALA A 135 -9.45 6.62 -3.97
C ALA A 135 -9.02 7.51 -2.79
N ALA A 136 -8.32 8.61 -3.07
CA ALA A 136 -7.96 9.61 -2.06
C ALA A 136 -9.20 10.20 -1.38
N LYS A 137 -10.24 10.53 -2.16
CA LYS A 137 -11.52 11.07 -1.64
C LYS A 137 -12.25 10.01 -0.80
N VAL A 138 -12.35 8.76 -1.29
CA VAL A 138 -12.95 7.65 -0.52
C VAL A 138 -12.26 7.48 0.84
N ALA A 139 -10.93 7.50 0.87
CA ALA A 139 -10.18 7.38 2.13
C ALA A 139 -10.45 8.58 3.05
N ARG A 140 -10.35 9.80 2.54
CA ARG A 140 -10.52 11.05 3.31
C ARG A 140 -11.93 11.20 3.86
N GLU A 141 -12.94 10.96 3.02
CA GLU A 141 -14.36 11.14 3.33
C GLU A 141 -15.02 9.87 3.90
N ARG A 142 -14.23 8.81 4.11
CA ARG A 142 -14.75 7.52 4.64
C ARG A 142 -15.90 6.97 3.79
N GLY A 143 -15.71 6.98 2.47
CA GLY A 143 -16.68 6.50 1.49
C GLY A 143 -17.85 7.45 1.17
N ARG A 144 -17.92 8.64 1.80
CA ARG A 144 -18.97 9.63 1.53
C ARG A 144 -18.62 10.49 0.31
N VAL A 145 -18.65 9.86 -0.86
CA VAL A 145 -18.47 10.50 -2.15
C VAL A 145 -19.82 10.86 -2.76
N ASP A 146 -19.85 11.79 -3.69
CA ASP A 146 -21.07 12.20 -4.38
C ASP A 146 -21.26 11.52 -5.75
N ASN A 147 -22.41 11.79 -6.39
CA ASN A 147 -22.71 11.22 -7.69
C ASN A 147 -21.77 11.70 -8.80
N ALA A 148 -21.20 12.88 -8.68
CA ALA A 148 -20.26 13.42 -9.66
C ALA A 148 -18.92 12.67 -9.61
N ASP A 149 -18.45 12.24 -8.43
CA ASP A 149 -17.24 11.43 -8.28
C ASP A 149 -17.38 10.10 -9.02
N VAL A 150 -18.52 9.42 -8.83
CA VAL A 150 -18.81 8.15 -9.51
C VAL A 150 -18.98 8.34 -11.02
N ALA A 151 -19.61 9.44 -11.43
CA ALA A 151 -19.76 9.77 -12.85
C ALA A 151 -18.40 10.05 -13.52
N ALA A 152 -17.48 10.71 -12.81
CA ALA A 152 -16.12 10.96 -13.31
C ALA A 152 -15.34 9.66 -13.58
N LEU A 153 -15.43 8.67 -12.66
CA LEU A 153 -14.84 7.34 -12.89
C LEU A 153 -15.41 6.65 -14.13
N ARG A 154 -16.74 6.68 -14.30
CA ARG A 154 -17.37 6.08 -15.47
C ARG A 154 -16.95 6.78 -16.76
N ALA A 155 -16.85 8.11 -16.75
CA ALA A 155 -16.36 8.90 -17.89
C ALA A 155 -14.90 8.56 -18.23
N ALA A 156 -14.06 8.24 -17.24
CA ALA A 156 -12.69 7.75 -17.43
C ALA A 156 -12.62 6.28 -17.89
N GLY A 157 -13.77 5.59 -18.05
CA GLY A 157 -13.86 4.23 -18.56
C GLY A 157 -13.68 3.13 -17.51
N TYR A 158 -14.01 3.42 -16.26
CA TYR A 158 -14.17 2.40 -15.20
C TYR A 158 -15.65 2.00 -15.12
N ASP A 159 -15.93 0.72 -15.31
CA ASP A 159 -17.26 0.16 -15.08
C ASP A 159 -17.56 -0.02 -13.60
N ASP A 160 -18.79 -0.40 -13.28
CA ASP A 160 -19.24 -0.57 -11.89
C ASP A 160 -18.44 -1.65 -11.14
N SER A 161 -17.96 -2.69 -11.82
CA SER A 161 -17.08 -3.69 -11.24
C SER A 161 -15.76 -3.06 -10.80
N LYS A 162 -15.14 -2.26 -11.67
CA LYS A 162 -13.88 -1.57 -11.36
C LYS A 162 -14.04 -0.54 -10.25
N ILE A 163 -15.17 0.13 -10.15
CA ILE A 163 -15.47 1.03 -9.03
C ILE A 163 -15.49 0.26 -7.71
N VAL A 164 -16.13 -0.90 -7.65
CA VAL A 164 -16.14 -1.77 -6.46
C VAL A 164 -14.73 -2.24 -6.13
N GLU A 165 -13.93 -2.64 -7.12
CA GLU A 165 -12.55 -3.07 -6.94
C GLU A 165 -11.64 -1.95 -6.40
N ILE A 166 -11.82 -0.71 -6.87
CA ILE A 166 -11.09 0.47 -6.34
C ILE A 166 -11.44 0.69 -4.85
N VAL A 167 -12.73 0.61 -4.48
CA VAL A 167 -13.13 0.74 -3.08
C VAL A 167 -12.56 -0.39 -2.22
N ALA A 168 -12.50 -1.62 -2.75
CA ALA A 168 -11.88 -2.75 -2.06
C ALA A 168 -10.37 -2.54 -1.85
N LEU A 169 -9.65 -1.97 -2.83
CA LEU A 169 -8.24 -1.59 -2.70
C LEU A 169 -8.03 -0.49 -1.65
N VAL A 170 -8.91 0.51 -1.59
CA VAL A 170 -8.87 1.55 -0.54
C VAL A 170 -9.04 0.93 0.83
N ALA A 171 -9.97 -0.02 0.99
CA ALA A 171 -10.21 -0.71 2.27
C ALA A 171 -9.00 -1.57 2.68
N GLU A 172 -8.40 -2.31 1.74
CA GLU A 172 -7.19 -3.10 1.95
C GLU A 172 -6.02 -2.22 2.39
N SER A 173 -5.74 -1.14 1.64
CA SER A 173 -4.69 -0.18 1.98
C SER A 173 -4.95 0.46 3.34
N SER A 174 -6.19 0.83 3.65
CA SER A 174 -6.53 1.43 4.95
C SER A 174 -6.29 0.46 6.10
N PHE A 175 -6.57 -0.84 5.94
CA PHE A 175 -6.26 -1.85 6.95
C PHE A 175 -4.77 -1.85 7.28
N THR A 176 -3.90 -1.94 6.28
CA THR A 176 -2.44 -1.96 6.49
C THR A 176 -1.92 -0.64 7.05
N ASN A 177 -2.46 0.50 6.56
CA ASN A 177 -2.08 1.82 7.06
C ASN A 177 -2.42 1.96 8.55
N PHE A 178 -3.65 1.61 8.94
CA PHE A 178 -4.08 1.72 10.33
C PHE A 178 -3.30 0.79 11.25
N LEU A 179 -3.04 -0.45 10.81
CA LEU A 179 -2.23 -1.39 11.58
C LEU A 179 -0.82 -0.85 11.83
N ASN A 180 -0.15 -0.38 10.76
CA ASN A 180 1.20 0.19 10.88
C ASN A 180 1.21 1.45 11.77
N ASN A 181 0.22 2.33 11.65
CA ASN A 181 0.10 3.52 12.50
C ASN A 181 -0.18 3.16 13.97
N VAL A 182 -1.04 2.17 14.23
CA VAL A 182 -1.33 1.69 15.60
C VAL A 182 -0.09 1.12 16.26
N VAL A 183 0.65 0.31 15.51
CA VAL A 183 1.83 -0.41 16.04
C VAL A 183 3.10 0.44 15.97
N GLN A 184 3.14 1.47 15.15
CA GLN A 184 4.35 2.21 14.77
C GLN A 184 5.41 1.23 14.23
N THR A 185 5.01 0.50 13.20
CA THR A 185 5.84 -0.54 12.59
C THR A 185 7.17 0.06 12.12
N GLU A 186 8.29 -0.55 12.56
CA GLU A 186 9.62 -0.18 12.09
C GLU A 186 9.70 -0.31 10.58
N VAL A 187 10.15 0.78 9.91
CA VAL A 187 10.24 0.84 8.45
C VAL A 187 11.47 0.08 7.98
N ASP A 188 11.25 -0.94 7.14
CA ASP A 188 12.27 -1.78 6.51
C ASP A 188 12.42 -1.52 5.00
N PHE A 189 12.04 -0.32 4.57
CA PHE A 189 12.21 0.23 3.22
C PHE A 189 12.99 1.55 3.30
N PRO A 190 13.48 2.12 2.17
CA PRO A 190 13.96 3.50 2.15
C PRO A 190 12.88 4.45 2.69
N ALA A 191 13.22 5.18 3.76
CA ALA A 191 12.22 5.94 4.52
C ALA A 191 11.62 7.10 3.72
N VAL A 192 10.29 7.20 3.77
CA VAL A 192 9.50 8.30 3.22
C VAL A 192 8.49 8.73 4.26
N SER A 193 8.43 10.01 4.60
CA SER A 193 7.48 10.54 5.58
C SER A 193 6.26 11.19 4.93
N ALA A 194 5.09 11.01 5.55
CA ALA A 194 3.87 11.71 5.15
C ALA A 194 3.96 13.24 5.39
N ALA A 195 4.82 13.65 6.31
CA ALA A 195 5.08 15.06 6.58
C ALA A 195 5.90 15.75 5.47
N ASP A 196 6.66 14.99 4.66
CA ASP A 196 7.54 15.51 3.61
C ASP A 196 6.81 15.68 2.26
N LEU A 197 5.51 15.98 2.29
CA LEU A 197 4.75 16.22 1.07
C LEU A 197 5.21 17.53 0.43
N ALA A 198 5.95 17.45 -0.68
CA ALA A 198 6.23 18.60 -1.51
C ALA A 198 4.91 19.08 -2.14
N GLU A 199 4.56 20.36 -1.99
CA GLU A 199 3.48 20.96 -2.78
C GLU A 199 3.89 20.88 -4.25
N VAL A 200 3.15 20.11 -5.03
CA VAL A 200 3.31 20.08 -6.49
C VAL A 200 2.67 21.37 -7.00
N ALA A 201 3.51 22.29 -7.51
CA ALA A 201 3.13 23.59 -8.02
C ALA A 201 2.33 23.46 -9.34
#